data_59083bce9da4e4c0ad6d013c11ada957
#
_entry.id   59083bce9da4e4c0ad6d013c11ada957
#
_cell.length_a   1.000
_cell.length_b   1.000
_cell.length_c   1.000
_cell.angle_alpha   90.00
_cell.angle_beta   90.00
_cell.angle_gamma   90.00
#
_symmetry.space_group_name_H-M   'P 1'
#
loop_
_entity.id
_entity.type
_entity.pdbx_description
1 polymer ?
#
loop_
_entity_poly.entity_id
_entity_poly.type
_entity_poly.pdbx_seq_one_letter_code
_entity_poly.pdbx_strand_id
1 'polypeptide(L)'
;MIAEKIKLFDTYIHKIKFEDVTALTIEKINKREKVSIGYVNPHIVRLISSDRKLESALNKIDYLHADGFGMKVASKLLLKKDSIEPLNWTDHCIEYLRFCEKNNWRIFFLGSTDNILHKTIDSIKSHIPKLQISGHLNGFNQLNEESIDIINKSNANILWIGMGSPKQEIWLSENIDELNINVAQCVGDV
;
A
#
# COMPACT_ATOMS: atom_id res chain seq x y z
N MET A 1 14.52 -3.58 9.67
CA MET A 1 13.82 -3.64 11.00
C MET A 1 12.78 -4.73 10.90
N ILE A 2 12.73 -5.68 11.85
CA ILE A 2 11.68 -6.70 11.88
C ILE A 2 10.58 -6.14 12.80
N ALA A 3 9.48 -5.67 12.21
CA ALA A 3 8.33 -5.24 12.99
C ALA A 3 7.70 -6.43 13.72
N GLU A 4 7.25 -6.24 14.95
CA GLU A 4 6.55 -7.27 15.71
C GLU A 4 5.29 -7.70 14.95
N LYS A 5 5.17 -9.01 14.71
CA LYS A 5 4.06 -9.64 13.97
C LYS A 5 3.09 -10.28 14.94
N ILE A 6 1.85 -9.84 14.92
CA ILE A 6 0.80 -10.31 15.83
C ILE A 6 -0.30 -10.98 15.00
N LYS A 7 -0.76 -12.14 15.47
CA LYS A 7 -1.96 -12.78 14.91
C LYS A 7 -3.20 -12.10 15.47
N LEU A 8 -4.03 -11.56 14.58
CA LEU A 8 -5.33 -10.99 14.92
C LEU A 8 -6.36 -11.47 13.90
N PHE A 9 -7.42 -12.12 14.36
CA PHE A 9 -8.34 -12.87 13.52
C PHE A 9 -7.59 -13.96 12.72
N ASP A 10 -7.94 -14.17 11.46
CA ASP A 10 -7.31 -15.18 10.59
C ASP A 10 -6.13 -14.63 9.78
N THR A 11 -5.52 -13.52 10.23
CA THR A 11 -4.38 -12.90 9.56
C THR A 11 -3.32 -12.44 10.55
N TYR A 12 -2.19 -12.01 9.99
CA TYR A 12 -1.10 -11.41 10.76
C TYR A 12 -1.00 -9.93 10.48
N ILE A 13 -0.77 -9.14 11.53
CA ILE A 13 -0.60 -7.69 11.46
C ILE A 13 0.73 -7.32 12.08
N HIS A 14 1.45 -6.41 11.44
CA HIS A 14 2.71 -5.87 11.92
C HIS A 14 2.45 -4.59 12.72
N LYS A 15 3.06 -4.48 13.89
CA LYS A 15 3.09 -3.23 14.67
C LYS A 15 4.07 -2.28 14.01
N ILE A 16 3.61 -1.56 13.02
CA ILE A 16 4.38 -0.53 12.33
C ILE A 16 3.69 0.82 12.42
N LYS A 17 4.48 1.86 12.53
CA LYS A 17 4.07 3.26 12.51
C LYS A 17 4.49 3.92 11.20
N PHE A 18 4.09 5.16 11.00
CA PHE A 18 4.44 5.92 9.81
C PHE A 18 5.97 6.06 9.63
N GLU A 19 6.70 6.29 10.73
CA GLU A 19 8.16 6.38 10.72
C GLU A 19 8.83 5.08 10.30
N ASP A 20 8.23 3.93 10.65
CA ASP A 20 8.73 2.62 10.23
C ASP A 20 8.54 2.42 8.72
N VAL A 21 7.41 2.87 8.16
CA VAL A 21 7.15 2.81 6.71
C VAL A 21 8.14 3.69 5.95
N THR A 22 8.41 4.91 6.41
CA THR A 22 9.39 5.80 5.78
C THR A 22 10.81 5.25 5.87
N ALA A 23 11.21 4.71 7.02
CA ALA A 23 12.51 4.07 7.19
C ALA A 23 12.67 2.83 6.30
N LEU A 24 11.62 2.00 6.19
CA LEU A 24 11.58 0.84 5.31
C LEU A 24 11.71 1.26 3.83
N THR A 25 11.02 2.33 3.43
CA THR A 25 11.11 2.88 2.07
C THR A 25 12.56 3.30 1.74
N ILE A 26 13.23 4.05 2.65
CA ILE A 26 14.64 4.43 2.49
C ILE A 26 15.51 3.18 2.32
N GLU A 27 15.35 2.21 3.22
CA GLU A 27 16.15 0.99 3.21
C GLU A 27 16.02 0.24 1.90
N LYS A 28 14.78 0.01 1.44
CA LYS A 28 14.51 -0.79 0.24
C LYS A 28 14.95 -0.13 -1.04
N ILE A 29 14.79 1.19 -1.17
CA ILE A 29 15.27 1.93 -2.33
C ILE A 29 16.80 1.93 -2.36
N ASN A 30 17.47 2.18 -1.23
CA ASN A 30 18.94 2.19 -1.18
C ASN A 30 19.55 0.82 -1.47
N LYS A 31 18.93 -0.26 -1.02
CA LYS A 31 19.38 -1.63 -1.27
C LYS A 31 18.95 -2.18 -2.63
N ARG A 32 18.08 -1.48 -3.36
CA ARG A 32 17.43 -1.96 -4.60
C ARG A 32 16.65 -3.26 -4.36
N GLU A 33 16.05 -3.38 -3.20
CA GLU A 33 15.19 -4.51 -2.83
C GLU A 33 13.72 -4.13 -3.00
N LYS A 34 12.86 -5.13 -3.10
CA LYS A 34 11.40 -4.95 -3.16
C LYS A 34 10.78 -5.11 -1.77
N VAL A 35 9.65 -4.46 -1.57
CA VAL A 35 8.77 -4.68 -0.42
C VAL A 35 7.34 -4.38 -0.81
N SER A 36 6.41 -5.19 -0.31
CA SER A 36 4.97 -5.00 -0.42
C SER A 36 4.39 -4.61 0.93
N ILE A 37 3.51 -3.59 0.92
CA ILE A 37 2.86 -3.07 2.11
C ILE A 37 1.35 -3.04 1.85
N GLY A 38 0.60 -3.60 2.76
CA GLY A 38 -0.86 -3.57 2.75
C GLY A 38 -1.42 -3.22 4.12
N TYR A 39 -2.72 -3.26 4.24
CA TYR A 39 -3.41 -2.99 5.49
C TYR A 39 -4.50 -4.01 5.76
N VAL A 40 -4.94 -4.07 7.01
CA VAL A 40 -6.09 -4.86 7.45
C VAL A 40 -7.03 -3.94 8.22
N ASN A 41 -8.25 -3.83 7.74
CA ASN A 41 -9.34 -3.09 8.39
C ASN A 41 -10.53 -4.03 8.64
N PRO A 42 -11.58 -3.60 9.34
CA PRO A 42 -12.74 -4.46 9.62
C PRO A 42 -13.43 -5.03 8.38
N HIS A 43 -13.38 -4.32 7.25
CA HIS A 43 -13.91 -4.81 5.98
C HIS A 43 -13.12 -6.02 5.47
N ILE A 44 -11.78 -5.92 5.46
CA ILE A 44 -10.89 -7.01 5.06
C ILE A 44 -11.05 -8.21 6.00
N VAL A 45 -11.12 -7.98 7.32
CA VAL A 45 -11.38 -9.07 8.30
C VAL A 45 -12.66 -9.84 7.96
N ARG A 46 -13.72 -9.14 7.57
CA ARG A 46 -14.97 -9.77 7.14
C ARG A 46 -14.80 -10.57 5.85
N LEU A 47 -14.04 -10.06 4.88
CA LEU A 47 -13.83 -10.73 3.59
C LEU A 47 -12.97 -11.99 3.71
N ILE A 48 -11.92 -11.99 4.53
CA ILE A 48 -11.01 -13.14 4.70
C ILE A 48 -11.78 -14.41 5.05
N SER A 49 -12.83 -14.31 5.86
CA SER A 49 -13.62 -15.49 6.29
C SER A 49 -14.28 -16.24 5.14
N SER A 50 -14.45 -15.64 3.97
CA SER A 50 -15.14 -16.21 2.81
C SER A 50 -14.33 -16.18 1.51
N ASP A 51 -13.21 -15.45 1.46
CA ASP A 51 -12.38 -15.28 0.27
C ASP A 51 -10.96 -15.84 0.48
N ARG A 52 -10.76 -17.09 0.04
CA ARG A 52 -9.47 -17.78 0.11
C ARG A 52 -8.38 -17.15 -0.75
N LYS A 53 -8.75 -16.45 -1.83
CA LYS A 53 -7.77 -15.74 -2.66
C LYS A 53 -7.22 -14.53 -1.91
N LEU A 54 -8.08 -13.77 -1.24
CA LEU A 54 -7.67 -12.65 -0.40
C LEU A 54 -6.78 -13.13 0.76
N GLU A 55 -7.18 -14.20 1.46
CA GLU A 55 -6.36 -14.79 2.54
C GLU A 55 -4.95 -15.13 2.03
N SER A 56 -4.86 -15.82 0.89
CA SER A 56 -3.58 -16.16 0.27
C SER A 56 -2.78 -14.93 -0.14
N ALA A 57 -3.42 -13.91 -0.70
CA ALA A 57 -2.80 -12.67 -1.10
C ALA A 57 -2.19 -11.91 0.09
N LEU A 58 -2.95 -11.77 1.16
CA LEU A 58 -2.48 -11.11 2.39
C LEU A 58 -1.28 -11.82 3.02
N ASN A 59 -1.24 -13.16 2.94
CA ASN A 59 -0.11 -13.94 3.45
C ASN A 59 1.18 -13.76 2.62
N LYS A 60 1.09 -13.28 1.39
CA LYS A 60 2.25 -12.99 0.54
C LYS A 60 2.75 -11.55 0.68
N ILE A 61 1.94 -10.64 1.20
CA ILE A 61 2.34 -9.25 1.44
C ILE A 61 3.31 -9.19 2.62
N ASP A 62 4.45 -8.52 2.43
CA ASP A 62 5.54 -8.51 3.43
C ASP A 62 5.13 -7.83 4.73
N TYR A 63 4.42 -6.70 4.65
CA TYR A 63 3.96 -5.95 5.81
C TYR A 63 2.48 -5.61 5.70
N LEU A 64 1.73 -5.98 6.73
CA LEU A 64 0.33 -5.60 6.89
C LEU A 64 0.18 -4.77 8.17
N HIS A 65 -0.28 -3.53 8.05
CA HIS A 65 -0.61 -2.71 9.22
C HIS A 65 -2.11 -2.73 9.52
N ALA A 66 -2.48 -2.41 10.76
CA ALA A 66 -3.87 -2.18 11.09
C ALA A 66 -4.33 -0.82 10.55
N ASP A 67 -5.55 -0.76 10.01
CA ASP A 67 -6.16 0.47 9.53
C ASP A 67 -7.56 0.65 10.15
N GLY A 68 -7.82 1.87 10.59
CA GLY A 68 -9.11 2.29 11.13
C GLY A 68 -9.34 2.00 12.61
N PHE A 69 -10.21 2.81 13.20
CA PHE A 69 -10.53 2.78 14.63
C PHE A 69 -11.09 1.43 15.10
N GLY A 70 -11.83 0.72 14.23
CA GLY A 70 -12.36 -0.61 14.54
C GLY A 70 -11.26 -1.62 14.87
N MET A 71 -10.12 -1.56 14.20
CA MET A 71 -8.97 -2.43 14.49
C MET A 71 -8.32 -2.10 15.84
N LYS A 72 -8.26 -0.82 16.22
CA LYS A 72 -7.79 -0.40 17.55
C LYS A 72 -8.66 -0.98 18.66
N VAL A 73 -9.98 -0.86 18.51
CA VAL A 73 -10.93 -1.40 19.50
C VAL A 73 -10.83 -2.92 19.60
N ALA A 74 -10.83 -3.61 18.45
CA ALA A 74 -10.71 -5.06 18.39
C ALA A 74 -9.40 -5.56 19.03
N SER A 75 -8.28 -4.92 18.72
CA SER A 75 -7.00 -5.29 19.30
C SER A 75 -6.96 -5.08 20.82
N LYS A 76 -7.53 -4.00 21.34
CA LYS A 76 -7.64 -3.76 22.79
C LYS A 76 -8.45 -4.83 23.50
N LEU A 77 -9.55 -5.25 22.91
CA LEU A 77 -10.42 -6.28 23.49
C LEU A 77 -9.77 -7.67 23.47
N LEU A 78 -9.11 -8.03 22.36
CA LEU A 78 -8.59 -9.37 22.13
C LEU A 78 -7.15 -9.54 22.67
N LEU A 79 -6.30 -8.53 22.54
CA LEU A 79 -4.88 -8.59 22.85
C LEU A 79 -4.50 -7.88 24.16
N LYS A 80 -5.43 -7.15 24.78
CA LYS A 80 -5.23 -6.43 26.05
C LYS A 80 -4.01 -5.51 26.02
N LYS A 81 -2.86 -5.96 26.60
CA LYS A 81 -1.62 -5.18 26.70
C LYS A 81 -0.90 -5.00 25.35
N ASP A 82 -1.14 -5.91 24.41
CA ASP A 82 -0.49 -5.92 23.10
C ASP A 82 -1.33 -5.21 22.02
N SER A 83 -2.21 -4.29 22.43
CA SER A 83 -3.04 -3.54 21.49
C SER A 83 -2.23 -2.86 20.39
N ILE A 84 -2.83 -2.81 19.20
CA ILE A 84 -2.21 -2.24 18.00
C ILE A 84 -2.76 -0.82 17.80
N GLU A 85 -1.85 0.15 17.61
CA GLU A 85 -2.24 1.45 17.10
C GLU A 85 -2.36 1.38 15.58
N PRO A 86 -3.50 1.72 15.00
CA PRO A 86 -3.68 1.69 13.55
C PRO A 86 -2.88 2.80 12.87
N LEU A 87 -2.33 2.48 11.73
CA LEU A 87 -1.75 3.45 10.82
C LEU A 87 -2.83 3.83 9.79
N ASN A 88 -3.55 4.91 10.03
CA ASN A 88 -4.54 5.42 9.08
C ASN A 88 -3.81 6.10 7.92
N TRP A 89 -3.73 5.42 6.79
CA TRP A 89 -2.95 5.94 5.65
C TRP A 89 -3.46 7.28 5.14
N THR A 90 -4.76 7.50 5.17
CA THR A 90 -5.38 8.78 4.77
C THR A 90 -4.80 9.99 5.53
N ASP A 91 -4.45 9.81 6.80
CA ASP A 91 -3.89 10.88 7.63
C ASP A 91 -2.43 11.21 7.26
N HIS A 92 -1.72 10.26 6.65
CA HIS A 92 -0.29 10.34 6.35
C HIS A 92 0.04 10.46 4.86
N CYS A 93 -0.93 10.33 3.97
CA CYS A 93 -0.66 10.28 2.52
C CYS A 93 0.08 11.52 2.01
N ILE A 94 -0.32 12.71 2.41
CA ILE A 94 0.33 13.97 2.00
C ILE A 94 1.74 14.08 2.58
N GLU A 95 1.95 13.67 3.83
CA GLU A 95 3.27 13.67 4.46
C GLU A 95 4.21 12.70 3.74
N TYR A 96 3.72 11.51 3.37
CA TYR A 96 4.50 10.54 2.61
C TYR A 96 4.85 11.04 1.20
N LEU A 97 3.93 11.71 0.50
CA LEU A 97 4.21 12.31 -0.80
C LEU A 97 5.28 13.42 -0.72
N ARG A 98 5.23 14.26 0.32
CA ARG A 98 6.28 15.27 0.59
C ARG A 98 7.63 14.62 0.92
N PHE A 99 7.60 13.51 1.63
CA PHE A 99 8.79 12.72 1.90
C PHE A 99 9.37 12.14 0.60
N CYS A 100 8.55 11.67 -0.33
CA CYS A 100 8.98 11.24 -1.66
C CYS A 100 9.58 12.40 -2.48
N GLU A 101 8.94 13.58 -2.46
CA GLU A 101 9.45 14.79 -3.12
C GLU A 101 10.84 15.16 -2.61
N LYS A 102 11.03 15.20 -1.28
CA LYS A 102 12.30 15.56 -0.63
C LYS A 102 13.45 14.62 -1.03
N ASN A 103 13.14 13.35 -1.29
CA ASN A 103 14.11 12.33 -1.67
C ASN A 103 14.23 12.14 -3.19
N ASN A 104 13.52 12.93 -3.99
CA ASN A 104 13.48 12.83 -5.46
C ASN A 104 13.04 11.43 -5.95
N TRP A 105 12.16 10.75 -5.23
CA TRP A 105 11.65 9.46 -5.63
C TRP A 105 10.43 9.58 -6.55
N ARG A 106 10.39 8.68 -7.50
CA ARG A 106 9.31 8.61 -8.48
C ARG A 106 8.20 7.70 -7.98
N ILE A 107 6.97 8.20 -8.07
CA ILE A 107 5.77 7.46 -7.70
C ILE A 107 4.90 7.20 -8.92
N PHE A 108 4.34 6.00 -9.00
CA PHE A 108 3.35 5.59 -9.98
C PHE A 108 2.02 5.30 -9.28
N PHE A 109 0.91 5.73 -9.88
CA PHE A 109 -0.44 5.49 -9.34
C PHE A 109 -1.16 4.43 -10.18
N LEU A 110 -1.61 3.36 -9.54
CA LEU A 110 -2.44 2.31 -10.13
C LEU A 110 -3.76 2.23 -9.39
N GLY A 111 -4.85 2.62 -9.99
CA GLY A 111 -6.16 2.53 -9.34
C GLY A 111 -7.16 3.50 -9.91
N SER A 112 -8.36 3.50 -9.35
CA SER A 112 -9.43 4.42 -9.72
C SER A 112 -9.74 4.49 -11.24
N THR A 113 -10.54 5.45 -11.67
CA THR A 113 -10.79 5.75 -13.09
C THR A 113 -9.88 6.88 -13.58
N ASP A 114 -9.68 6.98 -14.90
CA ASP A 114 -8.82 8.02 -15.49
C ASP A 114 -9.20 9.43 -15.04
N ASN A 115 -10.50 9.74 -14.97
CA ASN A 115 -11.00 11.06 -14.54
C ASN A 115 -10.62 11.35 -13.08
N ILE A 116 -10.70 10.37 -12.17
CA ILE A 116 -10.33 10.52 -10.76
C ILE A 116 -8.81 10.63 -10.65
N LEU A 117 -8.06 9.77 -11.35
CA LEU A 117 -6.59 9.82 -11.36
C LEU A 117 -6.07 11.18 -11.82
N HIS A 118 -6.60 11.74 -12.91
CA HIS A 118 -6.20 13.07 -13.38
C HIS A 118 -6.48 14.15 -12.32
N LYS A 119 -7.67 14.17 -11.72
CA LYS A 119 -8.01 15.14 -10.66
C LYS A 119 -7.11 15.00 -9.44
N THR A 120 -6.83 13.76 -9.03
CA THR A 120 -5.94 13.46 -7.89
C THR A 120 -4.53 13.96 -8.18
N ILE A 121 -3.99 13.66 -9.38
CA ILE A 121 -2.66 14.10 -9.80
C ILE A 121 -2.58 15.63 -9.86
N ASP A 122 -3.58 16.30 -10.41
CA ASP A 122 -3.63 17.77 -10.47
C ASP A 122 -3.67 18.38 -9.06
N SER A 123 -4.48 17.81 -8.17
CA SER A 123 -4.52 18.21 -6.77
C SER A 123 -3.17 18.00 -6.08
N ILE A 124 -2.53 16.85 -6.24
CA ILE A 124 -1.21 16.58 -5.67
C ILE A 124 -0.19 17.58 -6.21
N LYS A 125 -0.14 17.83 -7.51
CA LYS A 125 0.80 18.78 -8.13
C LYS A 125 0.59 20.21 -7.66
N SER A 126 -0.64 20.60 -7.34
CA SER A 126 -0.92 21.94 -6.79
C SER A 126 -0.34 22.13 -5.39
N HIS A 127 -0.24 21.08 -4.58
CA HIS A 127 0.25 21.14 -3.19
C HIS A 127 1.71 20.67 -3.05
N ILE A 128 2.18 19.85 -3.97
CA ILE A 128 3.52 19.22 -3.95
C ILE A 128 4.11 19.29 -5.37
N PRO A 129 4.46 20.50 -5.86
CA PRO A 129 4.75 20.74 -7.28
C PRO A 129 6.00 20.04 -7.81
N LYS A 130 6.95 19.70 -6.95
CA LYS A 130 8.21 19.03 -7.35
C LYS A 130 8.16 17.50 -7.24
N LEU A 131 7.03 16.94 -6.78
CA LEU A 131 6.87 15.48 -6.70
C LEU A 131 6.98 14.86 -8.09
N GLN A 132 7.84 13.87 -8.21
CA GLN A 132 8.04 13.14 -9.46
C GLN A 132 6.97 12.04 -9.61
N ILE A 133 5.90 12.34 -10.34
CA ILE A 133 4.88 11.37 -10.73
C ILE A 133 5.30 10.79 -12.07
N SER A 134 5.71 9.51 -12.07
CA SER A 134 6.25 8.83 -13.26
C SER A 134 5.18 8.23 -14.17
N GLY A 135 3.94 8.18 -13.72
CA GLY A 135 2.81 7.71 -14.51
C GLY A 135 1.62 7.31 -13.66
N HIS A 136 0.57 6.89 -14.34
CA HIS A 136 -0.64 6.35 -13.73
C HIS A 136 -1.32 5.36 -14.68
N LEU A 137 -2.11 4.43 -14.12
CA LEU A 137 -2.97 3.50 -14.86
C LEU A 137 -4.32 3.35 -14.17
N ASN A 138 -5.35 3.27 -15.00
CA ASN A 138 -6.71 2.96 -14.55
C ASN A 138 -6.78 1.53 -14.03
N GLY A 139 -7.05 1.37 -12.73
CA GLY A 139 -7.11 0.08 -12.07
C GLY A 139 -8.39 -0.72 -12.35
N PHE A 140 -9.41 -0.13 -13.00
CA PHE A 140 -10.64 -0.82 -13.37
C PHE A 140 -10.62 -1.38 -14.79
N ASN A 141 -9.62 -1.01 -15.61
CA ASN A 141 -9.36 -1.68 -16.87
C ASN A 141 -8.84 -3.10 -16.65
N GLN A 142 -8.85 -3.90 -17.72
CA GLN A 142 -8.21 -5.21 -17.66
C GLN A 142 -6.70 -5.03 -17.57
N LEU A 143 -6.14 -5.30 -16.39
CA LEU A 143 -4.70 -5.28 -16.17
C LEU A 143 -4.08 -6.58 -16.70
N ASN A 144 -3.05 -6.46 -17.51
CA ASN A 144 -2.37 -7.54 -18.20
C ASN A 144 -0.83 -7.31 -18.19
N GLU A 145 -0.09 -8.12 -18.93
CA GLU A 145 1.37 -8.00 -19.09
C GLU A 145 1.79 -6.60 -19.60
N GLU A 146 1.01 -5.99 -20.50
CA GLU A 146 1.28 -4.63 -20.98
C GLU A 146 1.22 -3.60 -19.84
N SER A 147 0.30 -3.78 -18.89
CA SER A 147 0.19 -2.92 -17.70
C SER A 147 1.43 -3.03 -16.82
N ILE A 148 1.96 -4.23 -16.63
CA ILE A 148 3.23 -4.46 -15.91
C ILE A 148 4.39 -3.78 -16.66
N ASP A 149 4.44 -3.92 -17.96
CA ASP A 149 5.45 -3.28 -18.82
C ASP A 149 5.44 -1.75 -18.72
N ILE A 150 4.25 -1.13 -18.72
CA ILE A 150 4.09 0.32 -18.55
C ILE A 150 4.64 0.77 -17.18
N ILE A 151 4.27 0.06 -16.10
CA ILE A 151 4.77 0.36 -14.75
C ILE A 151 6.30 0.22 -14.72
N ASN A 152 6.86 -0.85 -15.27
CA ASN A 152 8.28 -1.11 -15.26
C ASN A 152 9.08 -0.07 -16.08
N LYS A 153 8.57 0.33 -17.23
CA LYS A 153 9.18 1.38 -18.09
C LYS A 153 9.11 2.78 -17.47
N SER A 154 8.19 3.01 -16.51
CA SER A 154 8.08 4.29 -15.80
C SER A 154 9.29 4.59 -14.91
N ASN A 155 10.09 3.58 -14.57
CA ASN A 155 11.17 3.67 -13.59
C ASN A 155 10.73 4.21 -12.22
N ALA A 156 9.52 3.90 -11.80
CA ALA A 156 9.01 4.27 -10.48
C ALA A 156 9.81 3.59 -9.36
N ASN A 157 10.04 4.31 -8.27
CA ASN A 157 10.55 3.71 -7.04
C ASN A 157 9.40 3.13 -6.20
N ILE A 158 8.25 3.79 -6.28
CA ILE A 158 7.09 3.51 -5.44
C ILE A 158 5.86 3.33 -6.33
N LEU A 159 5.10 2.27 -6.08
CA LEU A 159 3.80 2.02 -6.71
C LEU A 159 2.71 2.12 -5.64
N TRP A 160 1.81 3.08 -5.78
CA TRP A 160 0.58 3.14 -4.99
C TRP A 160 -0.56 2.47 -5.74
N ILE A 161 -1.22 1.54 -5.05
CA ILE A 161 -2.30 0.72 -5.61
C ILE A 161 -3.60 1.06 -4.88
N GLY A 162 -4.51 1.72 -5.59
CA GLY A 162 -5.79 2.21 -5.07
C GLY A 162 -6.96 1.65 -5.88
N MET A 163 -7.17 0.33 -5.84
CA MET A 163 -8.25 -0.36 -6.56
C MET A 163 -9.36 -0.87 -5.64
N GLY A 164 -9.23 -0.60 -4.34
CA GLY A 164 -10.09 -1.19 -3.33
C GLY A 164 -9.80 -2.66 -3.06
N SER A 165 -10.18 -3.09 -1.84
CA SER A 165 -10.05 -4.50 -1.43
C SER A 165 -11.27 -5.31 -1.89
N PRO A 166 -11.08 -6.57 -2.32
CA PRO A 166 -9.86 -7.39 -2.29
C PRO A 166 -8.98 -7.28 -3.54
N LYS A 167 -9.37 -6.46 -4.53
CA LYS A 167 -8.73 -6.45 -5.86
C LYS A 167 -7.26 -6.06 -5.81
N GLN A 168 -6.92 -5.02 -5.05
CA GLN A 168 -5.55 -4.51 -4.96
C GLN A 168 -4.60 -5.51 -4.30
N GLU A 169 -5.01 -6.19 -3.23
CA GLU A 169 -4.18 -7.17 -2.53
C GLU A 169 -3.93 -8.40 -3.40
N ILE A 170 -4.97 -8.89 -4.07
CA ILE A 170 -4.86 -10.05 -4.97
C ILE A 170 -3.93 -9.70 -6.13
N TRP A 171 -4.16 -8.57 -6.81
CA TRP A 171 -3.34 -8.15 -7.94
C TRP A 171 -1.87 -7.96 -7.52
N LEU A 172 -1.61 -7.28 -6.40
CA LEU A 172 -0.24 -7.09 -5.91
C LEU A 172 0.45 -8.42 -5.65
N SER A 173 -0.23 -9.36 -4.97
CA SER A 173 0.34 -10.65 -4.62
C SER A 173 0.65 -11.55 -5.83
N GLU A 174 -0.06 -11.35 -6.93
CA GLU A 174 0.13 -12.10 -8.17
C GLU A 174 1.23 -11.49 -9.05
N ASN A 175 1.52 -10.19 -8.94
CA ASN A 175 2.40 -9.48 -9.88
C ASN A 175 3.66 -8.88 -9.25
N ILE A 176 3.83 -8.91 -7.93
CA ILE A 176 4.97 -8.25 -7.25
C ILE A 176 6.34 -8.71 -7.77
N ASP A 177 6.47 -9.98 -8.15
CA ASP A 177 7.73 -10.55 -8.63
C ASP A 177 8.12 -9.99 -10.00
N GLU A 178 7.15 -9.64 -10.85
CA GLU A 178 7.35 -9.09 -12.19
C GLU A 178 7.54 -7.57 -12.20
N LEU A 179 7.13 -6.89 -11.12
CA LEU A 179 7.25 -5.44 -11.00
C LEU A 179 8.70 -5.01 -10.73
N ASN A 180 9.19 -4.02 -11.46
CA ASN A 180 10.52 -3.44 -11.25
C ASN A 180 10.45 -2.15 -10.42
N ILE A 181 9.96 -2.28 -9.19
CA ILE A 181 9.76 -1.20 -8.21
C ILE A 181 10.38 -1.58 -6.87
N ASN A 182 10.59 -0.61 -5.98
CA ASN A 182 11.13 -0.88 -4.64
C ASN A 182 10.02 -1.03 -3.59
N VAL A 183 8.99 -0.21 -3.64
CA VAL A 183 7.89 -0.24 -2.68
C VAL A 183 6.57 -0.31 -3.42
N ALA A 184 5.80 -1.38 -3.20
CA ALA A 184 4.42 -1.47 -3.64
C ALA A 184 3.49 -1.36 -2.44
N GLN A 185 2.55 -0.43 -2.47
CA GLN A 185 1.68 -0.17 -1.35
C GLN A 185 0.21 -0.13 -1.76
N CYS A 186 -0.60 -0.96 -1.09
CA CYS A 186 -2.05 -0.87 -1.17
C CYS A 186 -2.53 0.31 -0.31
N VAL A 187 -3.24 1.26 -0.92
CA VAL A 187 -3.66 2.51 -0.26
C VAL A 187 -5.18 2.67 -0.15
N GLY A 188 -5.95 1.73 -0.67
CA GLY A 188 -7.41 1.77 -0.67
C GLY A 188 -7.98 2.55 -1.85
N ASP A 189 -9.25 2.93 -1.74
CA ASP A 189 -9.89 3.80 -2.73
C ASP A 189 -9.38 5.23 -2.51
N VAL A 190 -8.49 5.66 -3.38
CA VAL A 190 -7.88 7.02 -3.36
C VAL A 190 -8.38 7.82 -4.54
#